data_a20365eb3f49ff747d9b88db0a617a94
#
_entry.id   a20365eb3f49ff747d9b88db0a617a94
#
_cell.length_a   1.000
_cell.length_b   1.000
_cell.length_c   1.000
_cell.angle_alpha   90.00
_cell.angle_beta   90.00
_cell.angle_gamma   90.00
#
_symmetry.space_group_name_H-M   'P 1'
#
loop_
_entity.id
_entity.type
_entity.pdbx_description
1 polymer ?
#
loop_
_entity_poly.entity_id
_entity_poly.type
_entity_poly.pdbx_seq_one_letter_code
_entity_poly.pdbx_strand_id
1 'polypeptide(L)'
;YMVYDSDSAFSYIHKNLEIAQQLNNPQWVAQWKIEQSFILTATGFLKEGLDALNEINPENLSPYYRTDYYGQMMYLYSHYGQYSGENTAQSTFYYAKEQTYRDSIFASIPDNHPYGLWYKGWQYNKTPQAAEVKEQLKEELASASFDSRKDAMNAYILAIMYRDEGNEDEYFRYLILSAMADIRSANHDIASLEELGKTLYERGYIDQAYSYLNYCLGCAQLYKNRIRMVGISSALDAIHKTYEQRNKKQEADLR
;
A
#
# COMPACT_ATOMS: atom_id res chain seq x y z
N TYR A 1 -5.33 7.82 -13.03
CA TYR A 1 -6.17 6.64 -13.30
C TYR A 1 -5.68 5.39 -12.58
N MET A 2 -4.36 5.17 -12.42
CA MET A 2 -3.77 3.94 -11.86
C MET A 2 -4.38 3.48 -10.53
N VAL A 3 -4.73 4.41 -9.65
CA VAL A 3 -5.29 4.12 -8.32
C VAL A 3 -6.75 4.58 -8.16
N TYR A 4 -7.37 5.03 -9.25
CA TYR A 4 -8.75 5.52 -9.27
C TYR A 4 -9.72 4.53 -9.89
N ASP A 5 -9.42 4.01 -11.09
CA ASP A 5 -10.25 3.08 -11.83
C ASP A 5 -9.38 2.02 -12.53
N SER A 6 -9.47 0.77 -12.07
CA SER A 6 -8.61 -0.31 -12.54
C SER A 6 -8.86 -0.71 -13.99
N ASP A 7 -10.11 -0.64 -14.49
CA ASP A 7 -10.44 -1.04 -15.87
C ASP A 7 -9.90 -0.02 -16.87
N SER A 8 -10.11 1.28 -16.58
CA SER A 8 -9.55 2.36 -17.40
C SER A 8 -8.03 2.31 -17.39
N ALA A 9 -7.40 2.13 -16.22
CA ALA A 9 -5.96 2.01 -16.08
C ALA A 9 -5.43 0.85 -16.93
N PHE A 10 -6.03 -0.33 -16.84
CA PHE A 10 -5.65 -1.50 -17.61
C PHE A 10 -5.75 -1.27 -19.14
N SER A 11 -6.82 -0.61 -19.58
CA SER A 11 -6.99 -0.24 -21.00
C SER A 11 -5.89 0.71 -21.49
N TYR A 12 -5.52 1.72 -20.70
CA TYR A 12 -4.44 2.64 -21.04
C TYR A 12 -3.06 1.97 -21.03
N ILE A 13 -2.81 1.07 -20.08
CA ILE A 13 -1.57 0.28 -20.04
C ILE A 13 -1.40 -0.53 -21.32
N HIS A 14 -2.44 -1.23 -21.77
CA HIS A 14 -2.36 -2.01 -23.01
C HIS A 14 -2.03 -1.16 -24.23
N LYS A 15 -2.71 -0.01 -24.39
CA LYS A 15 -2.42 0.92 -25.49
C LYS A 15 -0.98 1.44 -25.45
N ASN A 16 -0.49 1.81 -24.27
CA ASN A 16 0.86 2.32 -24.11
C ASN A 16 1.92 1.22 -24.34
N LEU A 17 1.62 -0.02 -23.93
CA LEU A 17 2.48 -1.17 -24.17
C LEU A 17 2.62 -1.44 -25.69
N GLU A 18 1.52 -1.40 -26.44
CA GLU A 18 1.54 -1.52 -27.91
C GLU A 18 2.37 -0.42 -28.56
N ILE A 19 2.22 0.85 -28.12
CA ILE A 19 3.03 1.98 -28.61
C ILE A 19 4.52 1.79 -28.28
N ALA A 20 4.85 1.38 -27.06
CA ALA A 20 6.23 1.12 -26.64
C ALA A 20 6.90 0.02 -27.47
N GLN A 21 6.14 -1.04 -27.81
CA GLN A 21 6.59 -2.12 -28.70
C GLN A 21 6.82 -1.64 -30.13
N GLN A 22 5.88 -0.85 -30.69
CA GLN A 22 6.03 -0.26 -32.04
C GLN A 22 7.25 0.67 -32.13
N LEU A 23 7.55 1.40 -31.05
CA LEU A 23 8.71 2.28 -30.97
C LEU A 23 10.03 1.52 -30.69
N ASN A 24 9.96 0.21 -30.48
CA ASN A 24 11.10 -0.63 -30.10
C ASN A 24 11.87 -0.07 -28.88
N ASN A 25 11.15 0.47 -27.89
CA ASN A 25 11.72 1.02 -26.68
C ASN A 25 11.62 0.03 -25.50
N PRO A 26 12.67 -0.74 -25.19
CA PRO A 26 12.62 -1.78 -24.16
C PRO A 26 12.39 -1.23 -22.75
N GLN A 27 12.84 0.02 -22.46
CA GLN A 27 12.63 0.64 -21.17
C GLN A 27 11.14 0.97 -20.95
N TRP A 28 10.46 1.49 -21.96
CA TRP A 28 9.04 1.76 -21.89
C TRP A 28 8.20 0.49 -21.89
N VAL A 29 8.60 -0.54 -22.64
CA VAL A 29 7.96 -1.86 -22.57
C VAL A 29 8.01 -2.40 -21.15
N ALA A 30 9.19 -2.34 -20.50
CA ALA A 30 9.34 -2.78 -19.12
C ALA A 30 8.48 -1.94 -18.15
N GLN A 31 8.48 -0.61 -18.29
CA GLN A 31 7.64 0.27 -17.48
C GLN A 31 6.16 -0.13 -17.54
N TRP A 32 5.60 -0.29 -18.74
CA TRP A 32 4.18 -0.63 -18.87
C TRP A 32 3.85 -2.04 -18.41
N LYS A 33 4.79 -2.99 -18.45
CA LYS A 33 4.64 -4.30 -17.81
C LYS A 33 4.67 -4.21 -16.29
N ILE A 34 5.50 -3.36 -15.72
CA ILE A 34 5.52 -3.08 -14.28
C ILE A 34 4.16 -2.52 -13.83
N GLU A 35 3.63 -1.52 -14.56
CA GLU A 35 2.31 -0.95 -14.28
C GLU A 35 1.17 -1.97 -14.48
N GLN A 36 1.27 -2.83 -15.49
CA GLN A 36 0.33 -3.95 -15.69
C GLN A 36 0.34 -4.89 -14.49
N SER A 37 1.52 -5.27 -14.03
CA SER A 37 1.67 -6.10 -12.84
C SER A 37 1.08 -5.44 -11.59
N PHE A 38 1.23 -4.11 -11.43
CA PHE A 38 0.63 -3.39 -10.32
C PHE A 38 -0.90 -3.54 -10.28
N ILE A 39 -1.59 -3.28 -11.40
CA ILE A 39 -3.05 -3.43 -11.48
C ILE A 39 -3.47 -4.88 -11.26
N LEU A 40 -2.80 -5.84 -11.89
CA LEU A 40 -3.10 -7.26 -11.71
C LEU A 40 -2.93 -7.70 -10.26
N THR A 41 -1.86 -7.27 -9.60
CA THR A 41 -1.62 -7.54 -8.18
C THR A 41 -2.73 -6.95 -7.31
N ALA A 42 -3.04 -5.66 -7.47
CA ALA A 42 -4.05 -4.97 -6.67
C ALA A 42 -5.45 -5.57 -6.86
N THR A 43 -5.77 -6.06 -8.07
CA THR A 43 -7.06 -6.71 -8.36
C THR A 43 -7.09 -8.22 -8.07
N GLY A 44 -6.00 -8.79 -7.52
CA GLY A 44 -5.92 -10.17 -7.05
C GLY A 44 -5.50 -11.20 -8.11
N PHE A 45 -5.05 -10.77 -9.29
CA PHE A 45 -4.49 -11.62 -10.34
C PHE A 45 -2.97 -11.75 -10.15
N LEU A 46 -2.57 -12.32 -8.99
CA LEU A 46 -1.16 -12.34 -8.56
C LEU A 46 -0.25 -13.12 -9.50
N LYS A 47 -0.74 -14.24 -10.05
CA LYS A 47 0.03 -15.08 -10.96
C LYS A 47 0.31 -14.34 -12.28
N GLU A 48 -0.71 -13.73 -12.85
CA GLU A 48 -0.61 -12.95 -14.08
C GLU A 48 0.29 -11.71 -13.87
N GLY A 49 0.21 -11.09 -12.68
CA GLY A 49 1.11 -10.01 -12.28
C GLY A 49 2.58 -10.45 -12.25
N LEU A 50 2.85 -11.64 -11.70
CA LEU A 50 4.19 -12.22 -11.68
C LEU A 50 4.67 -12.58 -13.10
N ASP A 51 3.79 -13.14 -13.94
CA ASP A 51 4.14 -13.51 -15.32
C ASP A 51 4.55 -12.27 -16.13
N ALA A 52 3.85 -11.13 -15.97
CA ALA A 52 4.21 -9.89 -16.63
C ALA A 52 5.62 -9.42 -16.23
N LEU A 53 6.00 -9.56 -14.94
CA LEU A 53 7.34 -9.19 -14.46
C LEU A 53 8.42 -10.17 -14.93
N ASN A 54 8.13 -11.47 -15.02
CA ASN A 54 9.09 -12.48 -15.48
C ASN A 54 9.49 -12.30 -16.95
N GLU A 55 8.76 -11.53 -17.74
CA GLU A 55 9.14 -11.16 -19.10
C GLU A 55 10.18 -10.03 -19.16
N ILE A 56 10.54 -9.43 -18.02
CA ILE A 56 11.49 -8.33 -17.92
C ILE A 56 12.84 -8.88 -17.45
N ASN A 57 13.92 -8.51 -18.17
CA ASN A 57 15.27 -8.72 -17.64
C ASN A 57 15.73 -7.43 -16.91
N PRO A 58 15.81 -7.41 -15.57
CA PRO A 58 16.16 -6.22 -14.82
C PRO A 58 17.58 -5.71 -15.07
N GLU A 59 18.51 -6.58 -15.50
CA GLU A 59 19.88 -6.18 -15.82
C GLU A 59 19.95 -5.22 -17.03
N ASN A 60 18.97 -5.25 -17.90
CA ASN A 60 18.88 -4.39 -19.08
C ASN A 60 18.19 -3.04 -18.78
N LEU A 61 17.72 -2.83 -17.54
CA LEU A 61 17.03 -1.62 -17.15
C LEU A 61 17.99 -0.54 -16.64
N SER A 62 17.66 0.72 -16.92
CA SER A 62 18.31 1.85 -16.24
C SER A 62 18.06 1.76 -14.73
N PRO A 63 18.88 2.37 -13.88
CA PRO A 63 18.70 2.32 -12.43
C PRO A 63 17.32 2.74 -11.96
N TYR A 64 16.69 3.72 -12.63
CA TYR A 64 15.34 4.18 -12.32
C TYR A 64 14.30 3.07 -12.52
N TYR A 65 14.21 2.51 -13.73
CA TYR A 65 13.26 1.44 -14.05
C TYR A 65 13.56 0.12 -13.32
N ARG A 66 14.82 -0.13 -13.00
CA ARG A 66 15.22 -1.27 -12.18
C ARG A 66 14.69 -1.15 -10.76
N THR A 67 14.72 0.05 -10.19
CA THR A 67 14.12 0.33 -8.88
C THR A 67 12.62 0.09 -8.90
N ASP A 68 11.90 0.57 -9.92
CA ASP A 68 10.47 0.34 -10.07
C ASP A 68 10.14 -1.15 -10.22
N TYR A 69 10.95 -1.89 -10.98
CA TYR A 69 10.81 -3.34 -11.12
C TYR A 69 10.93 -4.05 -9.76
N TYR A 70 11.98 -3.77 -9.00
CA TYR A 70 12.16 -4.38 -7.69
C TYR A 70 11.08 -3.93 -6.70
N GLY A 71 10.64 -2.68 -6.78
CA GLY A 71 9.52 -2.17 -5.99
C GLY A 71 8.23 -2.92 -6.28
N GLN A 72 7.94 -3.21 -7.55
CA GLN A 72 6.76 -3.98 -7.92
C GLN A 72 6.88 -5.46 -7.53
N MET A 73 8.05 -6.07 -7.63
CA MET A 73 8.29 -7.43 -7.11
C MET A 73 8.09 -7.51 -5.60
N MET A 74 8.60 -6.50 -4.85
CA MET A 74 8.37 -6.38 -3.41
C MET A 74 6.87 -6.28 -3.10
N TYR A 75 6.14 -5.40 -3.79
CA TYR A 75 4.69 -5.23 -3.63
C TYR A 75 3.92 -6.52 -3.91
N LEU A 76 4.24 -7.21 -5.01
CA LEU A 76 3.62 -8.48 -5.38
C LEU A 76 3.83 -9.56 -4.32
N TYR A 77 5.07 -9.74 -3.82
CA TYR A 77 5.35 -10.76 -2.81
C TYR A 77 4.76 -10.43 -1.45
N SER A 78 4.63 -9.14 -1.10
CA SER A 78 3.86 -8.69 0.06
C SER A 78 2.40 -9.16 -0.03
N HIS A 79 1.78 -9.02 -1.21
CA HIS A 79 0.40 -9.47 -1.45
C HIS A 79 0.26 -11.00 -1.43
N TYR A 80 1.23 -11.74 -1.98
CA TYR A 80 1.27 -13.19 -1.82
C TYR A 80 1.35 -13.61 -0.34
N GLY A 81 2.17 -12.91 0.45
CA GLY A 81 2.28 -13.13 1.89
C GLY A 81 0.96 -12.90 2.62
N GLN A 82 0.32 -11.76 2.36
CA GLN A 82 -0.99 -11.41 2.95
C GLN A 82 -2.07 -12.43 2.55
N TYR A 83 -2.14 -12.81 1.28
CA TYR A 83 -3.12 -13.79 0.78
C TYR A 83 -2.93 -15.18 1.37
N SER A 84 -1.70 -15.56 1.72
CA SER A 84 -1.37 -16.87 2.30
C SER A 84 -1.79 -17.02 3.77
N GLY A 85 -2.29 -15.95 4.40
CA GLY A 85 -2.70 -15.93 5.80
C GLY A 85 -1.53 -15.69 6.77
N GLU A 86 -1.86 -15.24 7.96
CA GLU A 86 -0.88 -14.90 8.98
C GLU A 86 -0.17 -16.15 9.54
N ASN A 87 1.14 -16.02 9.78
CA ASN A 87 1.97 -17.04 10.42
C ASN A 87 1.98 -18.42 9.75
N THR A 88 1.73 -18.48 8.44
CA THR A 88 1.87 -19.74 7.67
C THR A 88 3.30 -19.90 7.13
N ALA A 89 3.69 -21.14 6.80
CA ALA A 89 4.95 -21.39 6.11
C ALA A 89 5.02 -20.69 4.74
N GLN A 90 3.89 -20.58 4.06
CA GLN A 90 3.77 -19.87 2.78
C GLN A 90 3.97 -18.37 2.94
N SER A 91 3.30 -17.74 3.92
CA SER A 91 3.49 -16.30 4.18
C SER A 91 4.94 -15.99 4.54
N THR A 92 5.58 -16.82 5.38
CA THR A 92 7.01 -16.68 5.73
C THR A 92 7.89 -16.74 4.48
N PHE A 93 7.63 -17.68 3.57
CA PHE A 93 8.37 -17.80 2.32
C PHE A 93 8.22 -16.55 1.44
N TYR A 94 7.00 -16.04 1.28
CA TYR A 94 6.76 -14.87 0.44
C TYR A 94 7.31 -13.57 1.05
N TYR A 95 7.24 -13.39 2.37
CA TYR A 95 7.86 -12.24 3.03
C TYR A 95 9.40 -12.28 2.97
N ALA A 96 10.01 -13.47 2.96
CA ALA A 96 11.43 -13.59 2.70
C ALA A 96 11.81 -13.15 1.27
N LYS A 97 10.96 -13.46 0.27
CA LYS A 97 11.10 -12.95 -1.10
C LYS A 97 10.93 -11.44 -1.18
N GLU A 98 9.91 -10.90 -0.52
CA GLU A 98 9.72 -9.44 -0.39
C GLU A 98 10.99 -8.76 0.12
N GLN A 99 11.59 -9.29 1.21
CA GLN A 99 12.81 -8.74 1.78
C GLN A 99 13.98 -8.77 0.78
N THR A 100 14.15 -9.85 0.03
CA THR A 100 15.18 -9.95 -1.02
C THR A 100 15.07 -8.82 -2.05
N TYR A 101 13.85 -8.50 -2.50
CA TYR A 101 13.63 -7.40 -3.45
C TYR A 101 13.78 -6.03 -2.82
N ARG A 102 13.42 -5.88 -1.56
CA ARG A 102 13.68 -4.66 -0.79
C ARG A 102 15.19 -4.38 -0.71
N ASP A 103 16.00 -5.37 -0.41
CA ASP A 103 17.46 -5.23 -0.40
C ASP A 103 18.02 -4.87 -1.79
N SER A 104 17.43 -5.41 -2.86
CA SER A 104 17.81 -5.11 -4.25
C SER A 104 17.51 -3.66 -4.63
N ILE A 105 16.44 -3.04 -4.09
CA ILE A 105 16.14 -1.62 -4.28
C ILE A 105 17.31 -0.77 -3.76
N PHE A 106 17.79 -1.03 -2.55
CA PHE A 106 18.86 -0.24 -1.94
C PHE A 106 20.21 -0.36 -2.64
N ALA A 107 20.44 -1.47 -3.33
CA ALA A 107 21.64 -1.63 -4.16
C ALA A 107 21.61 -0.79 -5.45
N SER A 108 20.44 -0.28 -5.87
CA SER A 108 20.29 0.33 -7.21
C SER A 108 19.49 1.63 -7.24
N ILE A 109 18.87 2.05 -6.13
CA ILE A 109 18.00 3.22 -6.12
C ILE A 109 18.76 4.52 -6.40
N PRO A 110 18.35 5.34 -7.39
CA PRO A 110 18.94 6.66 -7.62
C PRO A 110 18.59 7.63 -6.48
N ASP A 111 19.50 8.57 -6.16
CA ASP A 111 19.31 9.57 -5.11
C ASP A 111 18.06 10.44 -5.32
N ASN A 112 17.70 10.69 -6.58
CA ASN A 112 16.54 11.53 -6.96
C ASN A 112 15.28 10.72 -7.25
N HIS A 113 15.20 9.46 -6.83
CA HIS A 113 14.00 8.65 -7.03
C HIS A 113 12.80 9.23 -6.25
N PRO A 114 11.61 9.43 -6.88
CA PRO A 114 10.46 10.09 -6.22
C PRO A 114 10.04 9.43 -4.91
N TYR A 115 10.17 8.12 -4.80
CA TYR A 115 9.81 7.34 -3.61
C TYR A 115 11.03 6.93 -2.76
N GLY A 116 12.19 7.59 -2.94
CA GLY A 116 13.43 7.26 -2.24
C GLY A 116 13.28 7.30 -0.73
N LEU A 117 12.64 8.32 -0.17
CA LEU A 117 12.41 8.44 1.26
C LEU A 117 11.43 7.38 1.79
N TRP A 118 10.40 7.03 1.03
CA TRP A 118 9.48 5.96 1.39
C TRP A 118 10.19 4.62 1.50
N TYR A 119 11.03 4.27 0.53
CA TYR A 119 11.85 3.06 0.60
C TYR A 119 12.82 3.10 1.80
N LYS A 120 13.53 4.22 2.02
CA LYS A 120 14.42 4.41 3.18
C LYS A 120 13.67 4.22 4.49
N GLY A 121 12.44 4.72 4.60
CA GLY A 121 11.59 4.52 5.76
C GLY A 121 11.37 3.05 6.08
N TRP A 122 11.04 2.23 5.09
CA TRP A 122 10.90 0.79 5.30
C TRP A 122 12.20 0.08 5.67
N GLN A 123 13.31 0.44 5.03
CA GLN A 123 14.61 -0.20 5.25
C GLN A 123 15.18 0.12 6.62
N TYR A 124 15.13 1.38 7.00
CA TYR A 124 15.81 1.84 8.21
C TYR A 124 14.91 1.91 9.44
N ASN A 125 13.63 1.56 9.31
CA ASN A 125 12.76 1.43 10.47
C ASN A 125 13.36 0.45 11.49
N LYS A 126 13.34 0.82 12.77
CA LYS A 126 13.94 0.06 13.89
C LYS A 126 15.47 -0.12 13.79
N THR A 127 16.16 0.70 13.02
CA THR A 127 17.61 0.73 12.94
C THR A 127 18.17 2.04 13.53
N PRO A 128 19.48 2.15 13.79
CA PRO A 128 20.08 3.41 14.22
C PRO A 128 19.88 4.59 13.26
N GLN A 129 19.65 4.33 11.98
CA GLN A 129 19.41 5.35 10.94
C GLN A 129 17.96 5.88 10.94
N ALA A 130 17.05 5.25 11.68
CA ALA A 130 15.63 5.63 11.68
C ALA A 130 15.40 7.11 12.03
N ALA A 131 16.17 7.66 12.98
CA ALA A 131 16.04 9.05 13.41
C ALA A 131 16.33 10.03 12.25
N GLU A 132 17.40 9.80 11.49
CA GLU A 132 17.77 10.63 10.34
C GLU A 132 16.70 10.56 9.23
N VAL A 133 16.21 9.37 8.91
CA VAL A 133 15.17 9.18 7.89
C VAL A 133 13.86 9.85 8.30
N LYS A 134 13.49 9.80 9.57
CA LYS A 134 12.30 10.51 10.08
C LYS A 134 12.43 12.02 9.92
N GLU A 135 13.59 12.61 10.20
CA GLU A 135 13.79 14.06 9.99
C GLU A 135 13.70 14.41 8.50
N GLN A 136 14.31 13.64 7.59
CA GLN A 136 14.19 13.85 6.15
C GLN A 136 12.72 13.76 5.67
N LEU A 137 11.95 12.78 6.18
CA LEU A 137 10.51 12.66 5.87
C LEU A 137 9.71 13.86 6.40
N LYS A 138 10.02 14.34 7.60
CA LYS A 138 9.36 15.52 8.19
C LYS A 138 9.67 16.79 7.42
N GLU A 139 10.90 16.99 6.99
CA GLU A 139 11.31 18.13 6.15
C GLU A 139 10.56 18.12 4.81
N GLU A 140 10.49 16.96 4.14
CA GLU A 140 9.74 16.80 2.89
C GLU A 140 8.25 17.12 3.09
N LEU A 141 7.64 16.61 4.17
CA LEU A 141 6.22 16.79 4.48
C LEU A 141 5.88 18.18 5.03
N ALA A 142 6.86 18.96 5.51
CA ALA A 142 6.62 20.31 6.04
C ALA A 142 6.09 21.29 4.96
N SER A 143 6.45 21.06 3.69
CA SER A 143 5.99 21.85 2.53
C SER A 143 4.93 21.13 1.70
N ALA A 144 4.46 19.95 2.11
CA ALA A 144 3.51 19.14 1.36
C ALA A 144 2.10 19.73 1.40
N SER A 145 1.39 19.68 0.28
CA SER A 145 -0.04 20.04 0.17
C SER A 145 -0.96 18.90 0.60
N PHE A 146 -0.43 17.70 0.76
CA PHE A 146 -1.18 16.47 1.05
C PHE A 146 -2.30 16.22 0.04
N ASP A 147 -1.98 16.35 -1.25
CA ASP A 147 -2.88 16.09 -2.37
C ASP A 147 -2.25 15.16 -3.42
N SER A 148 -1.14 14.53 -3.08
CA SER A 148 -0.41 13.59 -3.94
C SER A 148 -0.23 12.23 -3.30
N ARG A 149 -0.11 11.19 -4.14
CA ARG A 149 0.24 9.83 -3.68
C ARG A 149 1.60 9.79 -2.97
N LYS A 150 2.57 10.59 -3.42
CA LYS A 150 3.90 10.69 -2.78
C LYS A 150 3.76 11.16 -1.33
N ASP A 151 2.98 12.22 -1.09
CA ASP A 151 2.75 12.73 0.26
C ASP A 151 2.05 11.68 1.13
N ALA A 152 1.04 10.98 0.58
CA ALA A 152 0.35 9.92 1.28
C ALA A 152 1.31 8.80 1.70
N MET A 153 2.16 8.33 0.79
CA MET A 153 3.12 7.25 1.07
C MET A 153 4.19 7.68 2.09
N ASN A 154 4.73 8.90 1.97
CA ASN A 154 5.72 9.43 2.91
C ASN A 154 5.11 9.63 4.32
N ALA A 155 3.88 10.14 4.41
CA ALA A 155 3.19 10.27 5.68
C ALA A 155 2.87 8.90 6.30
N TYR A 156 2.47 7.91 5.48
CA TYR A 156 2.19 6.55 5.95
C TYR A 156 3.42 5.89 6.57
N ILE A 157 4.56 5.90 5.86
CA ILE A 157 5.77 5.27 6.41
C ILE A 157 6.25 5.99 7.67
N LEU A 158 6.13 7.31 7.74
CA LEU A 158 6.48 8.06 8.95
C LEU A 158 5.55 7.70 10.12
N ALA A 159 4.25 7.50 9.86
CA ALA A 159 3.31 6.98 10.86
C ALA A 159 3.75 5.60 11.39
N ILE A 160 4.08 4.67 10.48
CA ILE A 160 4.55 3.33 10.86
C ILE A 160 5.83 3.38 11.71
N MET A 161 6.78 4.25 11.36
CA MET A 161 8.01 4.43 12.15
C MET A 161 7.70 4.92 13.57
N TYR A 162 6.76 5.86 13.75
CA TYR A 162 6.32 6.31 15.06
C TYR A 162 5.53 5.26 15.84
N ARG A 163 4.67 4.49 15.18
CA ARG A 163 3.99 3.35 15.79
C ARG A 163 4.99 2.36 16.39
N ASP A 164 6.01 2.03 15.63
CA ASP A 164 7.01 1.04 16.01
C ASP A 164 7.95 1.53 17.13
N GLU A 165 7.98 2.86 17.39
CA GLU A 165 8.63 3.48 18.53
C GLU A 165 7.70 3.64 19.75
N GLY A 166 6.40 3.35 19.60
CA GLY A 166 5.39 3.55 20.64
C GLY A 166 4.95 5.02 20.80
N ASN A 167 5.25 5.90 19.83
CA ASN A 167 4.77 7.28 19.82
C ASN A 167 3.39 7.38 19.16
N GLU A 168 2.37 7.14 19.97
CA GLU A 168 0.97 7.04 19.54
C GLU A 168 0.43 8.34 18.92
N ASP A 169 0.80 9.51 19.47
CA ASP A 169 0.29 10.81 18.99
C ASP A 169 0.79 11.11 17.57
N GLU A 170 2.09 10.95 17.33
CA GLU A 170 2.68 11.18 16.02
C GLU A 170 2.25 10.09 15.02
N TYR A 171 2.10 8.83 15.46
CA TYR A 171 1.51 7.77 14.65
C TYR A 171 0.14 8.19 14.10
N PHE A 172 -0.78 8.60 14.99
CA PHE A 172 -2.12 9.04 14.57
C PHE A 172 -2.08 10.26 13.67
N ARG A 173 -1.26 11.24 14.03
CA ARG A 173 -1.13 12.47 13.24
C ARG A 173 -0.75 12.17 11.79
N TYR A 174 0.31 11.41 11.57
CA TYR A 174 0.78 11.12 10.21
C TYR A 174 -0.11 10.11 9.48
N LEU A 175 -0.76 9.20 10.19
CA LEU A 175 -1.74 8.30 9.60
C LEU A 175 -2.97 9.07 9.06
N ILE A 176 -3.45 10.07 9.81
CA ILE A 176 -4.53 10.96 9.35
C ILE A 176 -4.09 11.79 8.14
N LEU A 177 -2.88 12.36 8.17
CA LEU A 177 -2.36 13.14 7.03
C LEU A 177 -2.22 12.28 5.78
N SER A 178 -1.76 11.03 5.91
CA SER A 178 -1.73 10.06 4.82
C SER A 178 -3.13 9.79 4.25
N ALA A 179 -4.11 9.50 5.11
CA ALA A 179 -5.49 9.24 4.69
C ALA A 179 -6.11 10.47 3.99
N MET A 180 -5.82 11.68 4.46
CA MET A 180 -6.28 12.91 3.82
C MET A 180 -5.65 13.10 2.43
N ALA A 181 -4.36 12.79 2.27
CA ALA A 181 -3.67 12.88 0.99
C ALA A 181 -4.22 11.86 -0.02
N ASP A 182 -4.49 10.63 0.41
CA ASP A 182 -5.16 9.61 -0.41
C ASP A 182 -6.52 10.09 -0.91
N ILE A 183 -7.37 10.59 -0.02
CA ILE A 183 -8.72 11.08 -0.39
C ILE A 183 -8.62 12.26 -1.36
N ARG A 184 -7.74 13.23 -1.11
CA ARG A 184 -7.56 14.41 -1.96
C ARG A 184 -6.99 14.08 -3.34
N SER A 185 -6.15 13.07 -3.43
CA SER A 185 -5.60 12.58 -4.70
C SER A 185 -6.52 11.60 -5.43
N ALA A 186 -7.76 11.40 -4.95
CA ALA A 186 -8.71 10.42 -5.47
C ALA A 186 -8.13 9.00 -5.58
N ASN A 187 -7.29 8.62 -4.62
CA ASN A 187 -6.76 7.28 -4.51
C ASN A 187 -7.82 6.35 -3.91
N HIS A 188 -8.21 5.29 -4.62
CA HIS A 188 -9.13 4.27 -4.10
C HIS A 188 -8.40 3.08 -3.44
N ASP A 189 -7.08 3.04 -3.50
CA ASP A 189 -6.24 2.08 -2.75
C ASP A 189 -5.84 2.68 -1.38
N ILE A 190 -6.82 2.90 -0.51
CA ILE A 190 -6.71 3.67 0.74
C ILE A 190 -6.25 2.77 1.90
N ALA A 191 -4.93 2.51 1.98
CA ALA A 191 -4.34 1.73 3.08
C ALA A 191 -4.42 2.45 4.42
N SER A 192 -4.13 3.74 4.43
CA SER A 192 -4.03 4.55 5.64
C SER A 192 -5.37 4.75 6.34
N LEU A 193 -6.46 4.95 5.58
CA LEU A 193 -7.80 5.07 6.18
C LEU A 193 -8.31 3.72 6.70
N GLU A 194 -7.97 2.61 6.03
CA GLU A 194 -8.25 1.26 6.52
C GLU A 194 -7.55 1.01 7.87
N GLU A 195 -6.26 1.31 7.95
CA GLU A 195 -5.47 1.19 9.19
C GLU A 195 -6.03 2.08 10.29
N LEU A 196 -6.38 3.32 9.97
CA LEU A 196 -7.01 4.25 10.91
C LEU A 196 -8.35 3.70 11.43
N GLY A 197 -9.18 3.13 10.56
CA GLY A 197 -10.45 2.50 10.95
C GLY A 197 -10.25 1.32 11.90
N LYS A 198 -9.28 0.44 11.64
CA LYS A 198 -8.93 -0.69 12.51
C LYS A 198 -8.43 -0.20 13.87
N THR A 199 -7.53 0.77 13.88
CA THR A 199 -6.98 1.33 15.12
C THR A 199 -8.05 2.04 15.97
N LEU A 200 -9.00 2.74 15.35
CA LEU A 200 -10.14 3.33 16.05
C LEU A 200 -11.04 2.25 16.67
N TYR A 201 -11.26 1.12 15.99
CA TYR A 201 -12.01 0.00 16.54
C TYR A 201 -11.35 -0.56 17.81
N GLU A 202 -10.04 -0.80 17.77
CA GLU A 202 -9.25 -1.28 18.91
C GLU A 202 -9.32 -0.33 20.11
N ARG A 203 -9.43 0.98 19.85
CA ARG A 203 -9.57 2.02 20.87
C ARG A 203 -11.02 2.22 21.35
N GLY A 204 -11.99 1.48 20.81
CA GLY A 204 -13.39 1.55 21.21
C GLY A 204 -14.20 2.64 20.53
N TYR A 205 -13.66 3.36 19.55
CA TYR A 205 -14.38 4.34 18.71
C TYR A 205 -15.13 3.63 17.58
N ILE A 206 -16.12 2.81 17.96
CA ILE A 206 -16.77 1.83 17.08
C ILE A 206 -17.49 2.50 15.90
N ASP A 207 -18.21 3.61 16.15
CA ASP A 207 -19.00 4.27 15.11
C ASP A 207 -18.12 4.93 14.04
N GLN A 208 -17.01 5.57 14.45
CA GLN A 208 -16.03 6.13 13.53
C GLN A 208 -15.32 5.02 12.74
N ALA A 209 -14.91 3.95 13.43
CA ALA A 209 -14.30 2.78 12.80
C ALA A 209 -15.21 2.18 11.71
N TYR A 210 -16.49 1.98 12.04
CA TYR A 210 -17.49 1.48 11.09
C TYR A 210 -17.61 2.40 9.86
N SER A 211 -17.73 3.71 10.09
CA SER A 211 -17.86 4.69 9.01
C SER A 211 -16.66 4.67 8.05
N TYR A 212 -15.44 4.67 8.59
CA TYR A 212 -14.22 4.69 7.79
C TYR A 212 -14.01 3.38 7.03
N LEU A 213 -14.18 2.23 7.69
CA LEU A 213 -14.04 0.93 7.04
C LEU A 213 -15.11 0.69 5.98
N ASN A 214 -16.34 1.18 6.19
CA ASN A 214 -17.40 1.07 5.18
C ASN A 214 -17.09 1.93 3.94
N TYR A 215 -16.54 3.12 4.14
CA TYR A 215 -16.03 3.93 3.02
C TYR A 215 -14.88 3.24 2.27
N CYS A 216 -13.91 2.67 3.02
CA CYS A 216 -12.82 1.90 2.41
C CYS A 216 -13.33 0.69 1.62
N LEU A 217 -14.37 -0.01 2.12
CA LEU A 217 -14.97 -1.13 1.39
C LEU A 217 -15.57 -0.66 0.06
N GLY A 218 -16.27 0.47 0.06
CA GLY A 218 -16.79 1.08 -1.17
C GLY A 218 -15.70 1.42 -2.18
N CYS A 219 -14.59 2.02 -1.73
CA CYS A 219 -13.42 2.29 -2.57
C CYS A 219 -12.79 1.01 -3.12
N ALA A 220 -12.60 -0.01 -2.26
CA ALA A 220 -12.05 -1.30 -2.68
C ALA A 220 -12.94 -2.03 -3.70
N GLN A 221 -14.26 -1.91 -3.57
CA GLN A 221 -15.23 -2.46 -4.54
C GLN A 221 -15.15 -1.74 -5.88
N LEU A 222 -15.11 -0.41 -5.88
CA LEU A 222 -14.97 0.40 -7.11
C LEU A 222 -13.66 0.09 -7.83
N TYR A 223 -12.56 0.02 -7.10
CA TYR A 223 -11.24 -0.30 -7.64
C TYR A 223 -11.05 -1.79 -7.95
N LYS A 224 -11.93 -2.66 -7.43
CA LYS A 224 -11.85 -4.14 -7.51
C LYS A 224 -10.67 -4.74 -6.75
N ASN A 225 -10.21 -4.09 -5.67
CA ASN A 225 -9.13 -4.60 -4.83
C ASN A 225 -9.62 -5.73 -3.93
N ARG A 226 -9.49 -6.96 -4.43
CA ARG A 226 -10.03 -8.16 -3.77
C ARG A 226 -9.37 -8.45 -2.43
N ILE A 227 -8.07 -8.21 -2.30
CA ILE A 227 -7.33 -8.48 -1.06
C ILE A 227 -7.82 -7.54 0.05
N ARG A 228 -7.94 -6.25 -0.24
CA ARG A 228 -8.48 -5.28 0.73
C ARG A 228 -9.94 -5.57 1.08
N MET A 229 -10.76 -5.93 0.09
CA MET A 229 -12.16 -6.28 0.36
C MET A 229 -12.28 -7.38 1.42
N VAL A 230 -11.45 -8.42 1.38
CA VAL A 230 -11.44 -9.50 2.37
C VAL A 230 -11.04 -8.99 3.75
N GLY A 231 -9.95 -8.24 3.85
CA GLY A 231 -9.47 -7.68 5.12
C GLY A 231 -10.45 -6.72 5.77
N ILE A 232 -11.02 -5.81 4.97
CA ILE A 232 -12.02 -4.82 5.45
C ILE A 232 -13.32 -5.52 5.87
N SER A 233 -13.79 -6.50 5.09
CA SER A 233 -15.01 -7.26 5.43
C SER A 233 -14.85 -8.00 6.75
N SER A 234 -13.69 -8.58 7.01
CA SER A 234 -13.38 -9.23 8.29
C SER A 234 -13.42 -8.26 9.47
N ALA A 235 -12.89 -7.05 9.30
CA ALA A 235 -12.94 -6.00 10.33
C ALA A 235 -14.37 -5.50 10.58
N LEU A 236 -15.17 -5.32 9.53
CA LEU A 236 -16.58 -4.95 9.64
C LEU A 236 -17.41 -6.04 10.34
N ASP A 237 -17.14 -7.32 10.08
CA ASP A 237 -17.80 -8.43 10.77
C ASP A 237 -17.51 -8.40 12.29
N ALA A 238 -16.29 -8.09 12.70
CA ALA A 238 -15.93 -7.89 14.11
C ALA A 238 -16.72 -6.73 14.75
N ILE A 239 -16.89 -5.62 14.02
CA ILE A 239 -17.70 -4.47 14.47
C ILE A 239 -19.17 -4.88 14.63
N HIS A 240 -19.75 -5.59 13.67
CA HIS A 240 -21.15 -6.07 13.77
C HIS A 240 -21.36 -6.95 14.99
N LYS A 241 -20.46 -7.88 15.27
CA LYS A 241 -20.52 -8.70 16.48
C LYS A 241 -20.49 -7.86 17.77
N THR A 242 -19.71 -6.78 17.78
CA THR A 242 -19.65 -5.84 18.91
C THR A 242 -20.99 -5.12 19.10
N TYR A 243 -21.62 -4.66 18.03
CA TYR A 243 -22.96 -4.06 18.10
C TYR A 243 -24.01 -5.04 18.62
N GLU A 244 -24.03 -6.28 18.13
CA GLU A 244 -24.93 -7.31 18.61
C GLU A 244 -24.79 -7.58 20.12
N GLN A 245 -23.53 -7.65 20.59
CA GLN A 245 -23.26 -7.84 22.03
C GLN A 245 -23.73 -6.66 22.87
N ARG A 246 -23.52 -5.41 22.41
CA ARG A 246 -24.02 -4.20 23.09
C ARG A 246 -25.54 -4.20 23.17
N ASN A 247 -26.23 -4.51 22.08
CA ASN A 247 -27.69 -4.56 22.04
C ASN A 247 -28.24 -5.62 22.98
N LYS A 248 -27.68 -6.85 22.98
CA LYS A 248 -28.09 -7.91 23.91
C LYS A 248 -27.91 -7.51 25.38
N LYS A 249 -26.82 -6.80 25.71
CA LYS A 249 -26.59 -6.31 27.06
C LYS A 249 -27.62 -5.26 27.44
N GLN A 250 -27.90 -4.29 26.58
CA GLN A 250 -28.92 -3.26 26.83
C GLN A 250 -30.30 -3.86 27.04
N GLU A 251 -30.69 -4.87 26.24
CA GLU A 251 -31.94 -5.58 26.41
C GLU A 251 -32.01 -6.35 27.75
N ALA A 252 -30.90 -6.91 28.20
CA ALA A 252 -30.83 -7.60 29.49
C ALA A 252 -30.92 -6.63 30.68
N ASP A 253 -30.30 -5.44 30.56
CA ASP A 253 -30.35 -4.41 31.61
C ASP A 253 -31.72 -3.71 31.73
N LEU A 254 -32.58 -3.84 30.71
CA LEU A 254 -33.95 -3.30 30.70
C LEU A 254 -35.01 -4.28 31.24
N ARG A 255 -34.66 -5.52 31.53
CA ARG A 255 -35.51 -6.57 32.09
C ARG A 255 -35.33 -6.71 33.60
#